data_e769119c1fbce741604b6afbde85af4a
#
_entry.id   e769119c1fbce741604b6afbde85af4a
#
_cell.length_a   1.000
_cell.length_b   1.000
_cell.length_c   1.000
_cell.angle_alpha   90.00
_cell.angle_beta   90.00
_cell.angle_gamma   90.00
#
_symmetry.space_group_name_H-M   'P 1'
#
loop_
_entity.id
_entity.type
_entity.pdbx_description
1 polymer ?
#
loop_
_entity_poly.entity_id
_entity_poly.type
_entity_poly.pdbx_seq_one_letter_code
_entity_poly.pdbx_strand_id
1 'polypeptide(L)'
;VITDESRNRTIPINITLPSNNAKCTEQVKCPVAFINAGYGISHNGYTFASNAFNQRGYLTIAVTHELKSDPYLNREQPYLTTRMENWHRGVVTLKFLVNELSSKYPAYDFTKLTLFGHSNGGDISALYGSIYPNEVSTIITLDHRRMLIPRNKNIHVLTLRGSDYPADADVLLNDSELNKFPVTQIMIEKSRHNDMYDGGPKWLVDRMSK
;
A
#
# COMPACT_ATOMS: atom_id res chain seq x y z
N VAL A 1 5.33 -10.60 -13.84
CA VAL A 1 5.70 -11.39 -12.65
C VAL A 1 7.18 -11.30 -12.39
N ILE A 2 7.60 -11.40 -11.12
CA ILE A 2 9.00 -11.55 -10.69
C ILE A 2 9.06 -12.73 -9.72
N THR A 3 10.08 -13.58 -9.85
CA THR A 3 10.26 -14.74 -8.97
C THR A 3 11.33 -14.44 -7.92
N ASP A 4 10.96 -14.62 -6.65
CA ASP A 4 11.89 -14.70 -5.54
C ASP A 4 12.35 -16.15 -5.40
N GLU A 5 13.52 -16.43 -5.97
CA GLU A 5 14.08 -17.79 -5.99
C GLU A 5 14.37 -18.32 -4.59
N SER A 6 14.73 -17.44 -3.64
CA SER A 6 15.05 -17.84 -2.25
C SER A 6 13.83 -18.42 -1.52
N ARG A 7 12.62 -18.00 -1.89
CA ARG A 7 11.35 -18.47 -1.32
C ARG A 7 10.54 -19.34 -2.29
N ASN A 8 11.06 -19.59 -3.50
CA ASN A 8 10.32 -20.23 -4.61
C ASN A 8 8.94 -19.58 -4.81
N ARG A 9 8.93 -18.21 -4.88
CA ARG A 9 7.71 -17.42 -4.90
C ARG A 9 7.63 -16.54 -6.13
N THR A 10 6.74 -16.87 -7.05
CA THR A 10 6.43 -16.04 -8.22
C THR A 10 5.38 -15.00 -7.84
N ILE A 11 5.78 -13.73 -7.84
CA ILE A 11 5.00 -12.59 -7.38
C ILE A 11 4.33 -11.91 -8.59
N PRO A 12 2.99 -11.89 -8.66
CA PRO A 12 2.28 -11.15 -9.70
C PRO A 12 2.39 -9.65 -9.45
N ILE A 13 2.95 -8.94 -10.42
CA ILE A 13 3.06 -7.48 -10.40
C ILE A 13 2.70 -6.88 -11.76
N ASN A 14 2.31 -5.61 -11.74
CA ASN A 14 2.26 -4.73 -12.91
C ASN A 14 3.09 -3.49 -12.65
N ILE A 15 3.99 -3.15 -13.58
CA ILE A 15 4.85 -1.96 -13.51
C ILE A 15 4.39 -0.99 -14.59
N THR A 16 4.11 0.25 -14.20
CA THR A 16 3.72 1.30 -15.14
C THR A 16 4.60 2.53 -14.95
N LEU A 17 5.24 2.94 -16.03
CA LEU A 17 6.06 4.15 -16.07
C LEU A 17 5.18 5.40 -16.06
N PRO A 18 5.64 6.53 -15.51
CA PRO A 18 4.90 7.78 -15.57
C PRO A 18 4.75 8.25 -17.02
N SER A 19 3.66 8.98 -17.29
CA SER A 19 3.34 9.48 -18.64
C SER A 19 4.44 10.37 -19.22
N ASN A 20 5.22 11.05 -18.37
CA ASN A 20 6.36 11.90 -18.76
C ASN A 20 7.64 11.41 -18.07
N ASN A 21 8.09 10.20 -18.44
CA ASN A 21 9.30 9.57 -17.87
C ASN A 21 10.61 10.17 -18.39
N ALA A 22 10.59 10.99 -19.44
CA ALA A 22 11.80 11.62 -19.99
C ALA A 22 12.50 12.57 -19.00
N LYS A 23 11.81 13.02 -17.96
CA LYS A 23 12.37 13.85 -16.88
C LYS A 23 13.08 13.04 -15.79
N CYS A 24 12.89 11.73 -15.76
CA CYS A 24 13.47 10.85 -14.74
C CYS A 24 14.86 10.41 -15.20
N THR A 25 15.89 10.74 -14.43
CA THR A 25 17.28 10.36 -14.69
C THR A 25 17.92 9.81 -13.41
N GLU A 26 19.10 9.22 -13.51
CA GLU A 26 19.84 8.77 -12.33
C GLU A 26 20.23 9.93 -11.40
N GLN A 27 20.41 11.14 -11.95
CA GLN A 27 20.74 12.36 -11.20
C GLN A 27 19.49 13.03 -10.62
N VAL A 28 18.35 12.94 -11.30
CA VAL A 28 17.06 13.50 -10.87
C VAL A 28 16.03 12.39 -10.88
N LYS A 29 16.01 11.63 -9.77
CA LYS A 29 15.16 10.45 -9.65
C LYS A 29 13.70 10.81 -9.47
N CYS A 30 12.84 10.12 -10.19
CA CYS A 30 11.40 10.21 -10.00
C CYS A 30 10.90 9.31 -8.85
N PRO A 31 9.78 9.66 -8.22
CA PRO A 31 9.26 8.91 -7.09
C PRO A 31 8.67 7.54 -7.50
N VAL A 32 8.60 6.64 -6.51
CA VAL A 32 8.06 5.28 -6.65
C VAL A 32 6.86 5.09 -5.73
N ALA A 33 5.79 4.49 -6.28
CA ALA A 33 4.63 4.07 -5.51
C ALA A 33 4.38 2.56 -5.67
N PHE A 34 4.30 1.84 -4.54
CA PHE A 34 3.79 0.49 -4.50
C PHE A 34 2.28 0.51 -4.25
N ILE A 35 1.52 -0.25 -5.06
CA ILE A 35 0.07 -0.41 -4.95
C ILE A 35 -0.19 -1.82 -4.42
N ASN A 36 -0.51 -1.92 -3.14
CA ASN A 36 -0.67 -3.17 -2.41
C ASN A 36 -2.14 -3.60 -2.41
N ALA A 37 -2.45 -4.65 -3.17
CA ALA A 37 -3.80 -5.14 -3.32
C ALA A 37 -4.37 -5.69 -2.00
N GLY A 38 -5.68 -5.56 -1.82
CA GLY A 38 -6.43 -6.21 -0.74
C GLY A 38 -6.52 -7.72 -0.93
N TYR A 39 -6.79 -8.44 0.16
CA TYR A 39 -6.95 -9.89 0.13
C TYR A 39 -8.03 -10.32 -0.87
N GLY A 40 -7.67 -11.23 -1.77
CA GLY A 40 -8.59 -11.74 -2.79
C GLY A 40 -8.79 -10.82 -4.00
N ILE A 41 -8.14 -9.65 -4.04
CA ILE A 41 -8.18 -8.73 -5.18
C ILE A 41 -6.82 -8.77 -5.90
N SER A 42 -6.84 -8.82 -7.23
CA SER A 42 -5.64 -8.78 -8.06
C SER A 42 -4.99 -7.40 -8.02
N HIS A 43 -3.66 -7.36 -8.25
CA HIS A 43 -2.91 -6.12 -8.50
C HIS A 43 -3.50 -5.23 -9.60
N ASN A 44 -4.27 -5.79 -10.52
CA ASN A 44 -4.97 -5.05 -11.58
C ASN A 44 -6.28 -4.38 -11.12
N GLY A 45 -6.69 -4.56 -9.88
CA GLY A 45 -7.93 -4.01 -9.34
C GLY A 45 -7.83 -2.58 -8.80
N TYR A 46 -6.69 -1.88 -9.02
CA TYR A 46 -6.43 -0.53 -8.52
C TYR A 46 -5.83 0.37 -9.60
N THR A 47 -6.35 0.28 -10.83
CA THR A 47 -5.84 1.06 -11.97
C THR A 47 -6.07 2.55 -11.77
N PHE A 48 -7.14 2.94 -11.06
CA PHE A 48 -7.39 4.34 -10.70
C PHE A 48 -6.21 4.94 -9.91
N ALA A 49 -5.69 4.18 -8.93
CA ALA A 49 -4.56 4.63 -8.12
C ALA A 49 -3.26 4.69 -8.94
N SER A 50 -2.97 3.62 -9.72
CA SER A 50 -1.82 3.62 -10.62
C SER A 50 -1.84 4.81 -11.58
N ASN A 51 -2.98 5.09 -12.21
CA ASN A 51 -3.15 6.23 -13.12
C ASN A 51 -2.94 7.58 -12.40
N ALA A 52 -3.51 7.73 -11.19
CA ALA A 52 -3.35 8.95 -10.40
C ALA A 52 -1.89 9.23 -10.04
N PHE A 53 -1.14 8.21 -9.66
CA PHE A 53 0.30 8.32 -9.38
C PHE A 53 1.12 8.55 -10.66
N ASN A 54 0.86 7.82 -11.75
CA ASN A 54 1.58 7.99 -13.00
C ASN A 54 1.42 9.41 -13.58
N GLN A 55 0.23 10.00 -13.50
CA GLN A 55 0.00 11.40 -13.91
C GLN A 55 0.80 12.39 -13.07
N ARG A 56 1.17 12.04 -11.84
CA ARG A 56 2.00 12.84 -10.92
C ARG A 56 3.50 12.50 -11.02
N GLY A 57 3.90 11.70 -12.00
CA GLY A 57 5.31 11.39 -12.29
C GLY A 57 5.88 10.19 -11.51
N TYR A 58 5.06 9.38 -10.87
CA TYR A 58 5.52 8.18 -10.16
C TYR A 58 5.68 6.98 -11.08
N LEU A 59 6.74 6.20 -10.88
CA LEU A 59 6.75 4.78 -11.24
C LEU A 59 5.79 4.05 -10.31
N THR A 60 4.85 3.29 -10.85
CA THR A 60 3.95 2.48 -10.03
C THR A 60 4.24 0.99 -10.18
N ILE A 61 4.18 0.28 -9.06
CA ILE A 61 4.36 -1.16 -8.95
C ILE A 61 3.17 -1.72 -8.19
N ALA A 62 2.20 -2.27 -8.92
CA ALA A 62 1.03 -2.91 -8.34
C ALA A 62 1.34 -4.37 -8.02
N VAL A 63 1.00 -4.83 -6.81
CA VAL A 63 1.42 -6.13 -6.26
C VAL A 63 0.22 -6.91 -5.76
N THR A 64 0.12 -8.19 -6.17
CA THR A 64 -0.74 -9.19 -5.51
C THR A 64 0.09 -9.94 -4.47
N HIS A 65 -0.26 -9.75 -3.19
CA HIS A 65 0.48 -10.39 -2.09
C HIS A 65 0.10 -11.84 -1.87
N GLU A 66 -1.13 -12.22 -2.17
CA GLU A 66 -1.67 -13.54 -1.89
C GLU A 66 -1.61 -14.44 -3.12
N LEU A 67 -0.97 -15.59 -3.00
CA LEU A 67 -0.95 -16.64 -4.02
C LEU A 67 -1.95 -17.74 -3.66
N LYS A 68 -2.38 -18.50 -4.66
CA LYS A 68 -3.27 -19.65 -4.44
C LYS A 68 -2.66 -20.74 -3.53
N SER A 69 -1.34 -20.78 -3.46
CA SER A 69 -0.57 -21.70 -2.61
C SER A 69 -0.42 -21.23 -1.16
N ASP A 70 -0.75 -19.96 -0.88
CA ASP A 70 -0.62 -19.43 0.48
C ASP A 70 -1.72 -19.95 1.39
N PRO A 71 -1.46 -20.07 2.71
CA PRO A 71 -2.51 -20.31 3.69
C PRO A 71 -3.59 -19.24 3.62
N TYR A 72 -4.85 -19.64 3.82
CA TYR A 72 -5.95 -18.69 3.91
C TYR A 72 -5.72 -17.67 5.03
N LEU A 73 -6.18 -16.43 4.79
CA LEU A 73 -6.12 -15.38 5.80
C LEU A 73 -6.86 -15.83 7.06
N ASN A 74 -6.18 -15.82 8.19
CA ASN A 74 -6.75 -16.22 9.47
C ASN A 74 -7.90 -15.26 9.87
N ARG A 75 -9.03 -15.83 10.32
CA ARG A 75 -10.24 -15.09 10.70
C ARG A 75 -10.50 -15.11 12.20
N GLU A 76 -9.59 -15.70 12.98
CA GLU A 76 -9.67 -15.73 14.44
C GLU A 76 -9.08 -14.46 15.07
N GLN A 77 -9.69 -14.02 16.16
CA GLN A 77 -9.15 -12.91 16.95
C GLN A 77 -8.14 -13.41 17.99
N PRO A 78 -7.20 -12.56 18.42
CA PRO A 78 -6.99 -11.17 17.98
C PRO A 78 -6.22 -11.11 16.65
N TYR A 79 -6.75 -10.36 15.70
CA TYR A 79 -6.21 -10.30 14.32
C TYR A 79 -4.77 -9.82 14.25
N LEU A 80 -4.36 -8.93 15.14
CA LEU A 80 -2.98 -8.44 15.19
C LEU A 80 -1.96 -9.57 15.39
N THR A 81 -2.34 -10.62 16.11
CA THR A 81 -1.49 -11.81 16.31
C THR A 81 -1.67 -12.83 15.19
N THR A 82 -2.92 -13.15 14.88
CA THR A 82 -3.25 -14.29 13.99
C THR A 82 -2.96 -14.02 12.52
N ARG A 83 -2.83 -12.74 12.10
CA ARG A 83 -2.50 -12.32 10.73
C ARG A 83 -1.06 -11.87 10.55
N MET A 84 -0.27 -11.83 11.61
CA MET A 84 1.11 -11.32 11.55
C MET A 84 1.97 -12.07 10.52
N GLU A 85 1.82 -13.39 10.42
CA GLU A 85 2.54 -14.19 9.42
C GLU A 85 2.19 -13.77 7.98
N ASN A 86 0.90 -13.54 7.68
CA ASN A 86 0.44 -13.05 6.39
C ASN A 86 1.06 -11.68 6.06
N TRP A 87 1.00 -10.75 7.00
CA TRP A 87 1.56 -9.40 6.79
C TRP A 87 3.07 -9.41 6.68
N HIS A 88 3.78 -10.21 7.49
CA HIS A 88 5.23 -10.38 7.34
C HIS A 88 5.62 -10.94 5.98
N ARG A 89 4.88 -11.93 5.46
CA ARG A 89 5.09 -12.45 4.11
C ARG A 89 4.94 -11.35 3.06
N GLY A 90 3.96 -10.46 3.23
CA GLY A 90 3.77 -9.26 2.39
C GLY A 90 4.92 -8.28 2.49
N VAL A 91 5.39 -7.97 3.71
CA VAL A 91 6.54 -7.09 3.95
C VAL A 91 7.82 -7.64 3.31
N VAL A 92 8.10 -8.94 3.48
CA VAL A 92 9.26 -9.59 2.84
C VAL A 92 9.15 -9.53 1.31
N THR A 93 7.94 -9.68 0.77
CA THR A 93 7.68 -9.53 -0.67
C THR A 93 7.98 -8.11 -1.15
N LEU A 94 7.52 -7.07 -0.43
CA LEU A 94 7.85 -5.68 -0.78
C LEU A 94 9.35 -5.41 -0.71
N LYS A 95 10.03 -5.87 0.34
CA LYS A 95 11.47 -5.67 0.51
C LYS A 95 12.27 -6.34 -0.62
N PHE A 96 11.90 -7.54 -1.01
CA PHE A 96 12.46 -8.23 -2.17
C PHE A 96 12.28 -7.40 -3.45
N LEU A 97 11.05 -6.92 -3.72
CA LEU A 97 10.75 -6.13 -4.92
C LEU A 97 11.52 -4.79 -4.93
N VAL A 98 11.66 -4.12 -3.79
CA VAL A 98 12.47 -2.90 -3.66
C VAL A 98 13.91 -3.18 -4.08
N ASN A 99 14.52 -4.23 -3.55
CA ASN A 99 15.91 -4.59 -3.87
C ASN A 99 16.08 -4.95 -5.36
N GLU A 100 15.20 -5.80 -5.91
CA GLU A 100 15.26 -6.23 -7.30
C GLU A 100 15.01 -5.10 -8.31
N LEU A 101 14.06 -4.22 -8.02
CA LEU A 101 13.65 -3.20 -8.97
C LEU A 101 14.51 -1.94 -8.90
N SER A 102 15.14 -1.64 -7.78
CA SER A 102 16.02 -0.48 -7.65
C SER A 102 17.20 -0.52 -8.62
N SER A 103 17.77 -1.69 -8.88
CA SER A 103 18.84 -1.88 -9.86
C SER A 103 18.36 -1.82 -11.32
N LYS A 104 17.09 -2.25 -11.56
CA LYS A 104 16.48 -2.28 -12.90
C LYS A 104 15.94 -0.92 -13.34
N TYR A 105 15.63 -0.06 -12.38
CA TYR A 105 15.04 1.27 -12.61
C TYR A 105 15.85 2.37 -11.90
N PRO A 106 17.12 2.60 -12.26
CA PRO A 106 18.02 3.51 -11.52
C PRO A 106 17.58 4.98 -11.57
N ALA A 107 16.74 5.36 -12.53
CA ALA A 107 16.13 6.70 -12.64
C ALA A 107 14.97 6.96 -11.65
N TYR A 108 14.70 6.02 -10.73
CA TYR A 108 13.61 6.12 -9.75
C TYR A 108 14.12 5.95 -8.33
N ASP A 109 13.47 6.67 -7.39
CA ASP A 109 13.90 6.70 -5.99
C ASP A 109 13.21 5.60 -5.16
N PHE A 110 13.91 4.49 -4.99
CA PHE A 110 13.49 3.41 -4.10
C PHE A 110 13.89 3.62 -2.63
N THR A 111 14.47 4.76 -2.28
CA THR A 111 14.88 5.06 -0.90
C THR A 111 13.82 5.83 -0.11
N LYS A 112 12.79 6.38 -0.81
CA LYS A 112 11.69 7.16 -0.21
C LYS A 112 10.35 6.80 -0.85
N LEU A 113 9.88 5.60 -0.52
CA LEU A 113 8.69 5.02 -1.12
C LEU A 113 7.40 5.73 -0.73
N THR A 114 6.44 5.73 -1.64
CA THR A 114 5.02 5.89 -1.34
C THR A 114 4.37 4.51 -1.36
N LEU A 115 3.69 4.15 -0.28
CA LEU A 115 2.94 2.90 -0.17
C LEU A 115 1.45 3.20 -0.19
N PHE A 116 0.75 2.68 -1.19
CA PHE A 116 -0.70 2.69 -1.26
C PHE A 116 -1.21 1.27 -0.98
N GLY A 117 -2.26 1.12 -0.19
CA GLY A 117 -2.80 -0.21 0.06
C GLY A 117 -4.26 -0.21 0.48
N HIS A 118 -5.03 -1.18 -0.01
CA HIS A 118 -6.40 -1.41 0.41
C HIS A 118 -6.47 -2.60 1.37
N SER A 119 -7.28 -2.48 2.44
CA SER A 119 -7.55 -3.61 3.35
C SER A 119 -6.26 -4.28 3.82
N ASN A 120 -6.08 -5.58 3.57
CA ASN A 120 -4.86 -6.34 3.89
C ASN A 120 -3.59 -5.72 3.28
N GLY A 121 -3.67 -5.17 2.06
CA GLY A 121 -2.56 -4.43 1.45
C GLY A 121 -2.22 -3.14 2.20
N GLY A 122 -3.22 -2.50 2.81
CA GLY A 122 -3.03 -1.36 3.72
C GLY A 122 -2.38 -1.78 5.03
N ASP A 123 -2.78 -2.92 5.61
CA ASP A 123 -2.14 -3.50 6.80
C ASP A 123 -0.66 -3.82 6.54
N ILE A 124 -0.34 -4.42 5.37
CA ILE A 124 1.05 -4.69 4.93
C ILE A 124 1.83 -3.38 4.76
N SER A 125 1.24 -2.35 4.16
CA SER A 125 1.88 -1.03 3.98
C SER A 125 2.21 -0.37 5.31
N ALA A 126 1.29 -0.42 6.28
CA ALA A 126 1.50 0.11 7.63
C ALA A 126 2.60 -0.64 8.38
N LEU A 127 2.62 -1.98 8.29
CA LEU A 127 3.67 -2.80 8.90
C LEU A 127 5.04 -2.53 8.26
N TYR A 128 5.11 -2.41 6.92
CA TYR A 128 6.36 -2.07 6.22
C TYR A 128 6.91 -0.73 6.70
N GLY A 129 6.07 0.31 6.78
CA GLY A 129 6.46 1.63 7.29
C GLY A 129 6.91 1.61 8.75
N SER A 130 6.39 0.69 9.57
CA SER A 130 6.82 0.50 10.95
C SER A 130 8.17 -0.20 11.07
N ILE A 131 8.46 -1.17 10.19
CA ILE A 131 9.72 -1.93 10.19
C ILE A 131 10.85 -1.16 9.48
N TYR A 132 10.54 -0.48 8.37
CA TYR A 132 11.49 0.25 7.53
C TYR A 132 11.17 1.75 7.42
N PRO A 133 11.09 2.49 8.54
CA PRO A 133 10.60 3.87 8.54
C PRO A 133 11.48 4.84 7.73
N ASN A 134 12.74 4.53 7.52
CA ASN A 134 13.65 5.36 6.74
C ASN A 134 13.47 5.20 5.21
N GLU A 135 12.81 4.13 4.78
CA GLU A 135 12.56 3.83 3.36
C GLU A 135 11.19 4.36 2.87
N VAL A 136 10.36 4.88 3.77
CA VAL A 136 8.99 5.30 3.46
C VAL A 136 8.81 6.78 3.75
N SER A 137 8.29 7.52 2.78
CA SER A 137 7.89 8.91 2.95
C SER A 137 6.39 9.09 3.14
N THR A 138 5.59 8.25 2.50
CA THR A 138 4.13 8.39 2.48
C THR A 138 3.44 7.03 2.51
N ILE A 139 2.38 6.93 3.28
CA ILE A 139 1.46 5.78 3.29
C ILE A 139 0.05 6.29 3.02
N ILE A 140 -0.61 5.71 2.03
CA ILE A 140 -2.02 5.98 1.73
C ILE A 140 -2.78 4.66 1.86
N THR A 141 -3.78 4.61 2.74
CA THR A 141 -4.56 3.40 2.92
C THR A 141 -6.03 3.61 2.62
N LEU A 142 -6.63 2.60 2.00
CA LEU A 142 -8.07 2.47 1.84
C LEU A 142 -8.55 1.44 2.84
N ASP A 143 -9.16 1.91 3.89
CA ASP A 143 -9.90 1.15 4.91
C ASP A 143 -9.16 -0.09 5.47
N HIS A 144 -7.82 0.01 5.68
CA HIS A 144 -7.13 -1.01 6.46
C HIS A 144 -7.64 -0.96 7.92
N ARG A 145 -7.68 -2.10 8.60
CA ARG A 145 -8.45 -2.17 9.85
C ARG A 145 -7.71 -2.81 11.02
N ARG A 146 -6.56 -3.44 10.80
CA ARG A 146 -5.96 -4.37 11.78
C ARG A 146 -4.57 -3.97 12.21
N MET A 147 -3.75 -3.45 11.29
CA MET A 147 -2.40 -3.01 11.59
C MET A 147 -2.39 -1.55 12.05
N LEU A 148 -1.62 -1.28 13.09
CA LEU A 148 -1.47 0.09 13.62
C LEU A 148 -0.86 1.02 12.56
N ILE A 149 -1.40 2.22 12.41
CA ILE A 149 -0.75 3.30 11.65
C ILE A 149 0.58 3.66 12.32
N PRO A 150 1.70 3.78 11.56
CA PRO A 150 2.98 4.18 12.13
C PRO A 150 2.91 5.54 12.85
N ARG A 151 3.33 5.59 14.12
CA ARG A 151 3.48 6.81 14.90
C ARG A 151 4.87 7.39 14.64
N ASN A 152 5.09 7.89 13.43
CA ASN A 152 6.39 8.40 12.98
C ASN A 152 6.25 9.80 12.37
N LYS A 153 7.09 10.75 12.82
CA LYS A 153 7.03 12.15 12.36
C LYS A 153 7.53 12.35 10.92
N ASN A 154 8.26 11.39 10.38
CA ASN A 154 8.85 11.47 9.04
C ASN A 154 8.01 10.75 7.97
N ILE A 155 6.92 10.09 8.35
CA ILE A 155 6.02 9.39 7.44
C ILE A 155 4.68 10.10 7.40
N HIS A 156 4.32 10.66 6.25
CA HIS A 156 2.98 11.20 6.03
C HIS A 156 1.98 10.07 5.79
N VAL A 157 0.88 10.06 6.54
CA VAL A 157 -0.15 9.03 6.36
C VAL A 157 -1.48 9.67 6.00
N LEU A 158 -2.10 9.19 4.93
CA LEU A 158 -3.50 9.44 4.60
C LEU A 158 -4.27 8.12 4.71
N THR A 159 -5.29 8.07 5.55
CA THR A 159 -6.19 6.91 5.58
C THR A 159 -7.60 7.32 5.23
N LEU A 160 -8.13 6.76 4.14
CA LEU A 160 -9.52 6.89 3.72
C LEU A 160 -10.31 5.74 4.31
N ARG A 161 -11.37 6.06 5.06
CA ARG A 161 -12.13 5.09 5.84
C ARG A 161 -13.47 4.79 5.18
N GLY A 162 -13.81 3.49 5.12
CA GLY A 162 -15.17 3.06 4.84
C GLY A 162 -16.11 3.40 6.01
N SER A 163 -17.38 3.63 5.72
CA SER A 163 -18.38 3.96 6.73
C SER A 163 -19.18 2.75 7.23
N ASP A 164 -18.88 1.54 6.72
CA ASP A 164 -19.60 0.31 7.02
C ASP A 164 -19.14 -0.40 8.32
N TYR A 165 -17.81 -0.34 8.64
CA TYR A 165 -17.25 -0.96 9.84
C TYR A 165 -16.10 -0.14 10.43
N PRO A 166 -15.94 -0.10 11.76
CA PRO A 166 -14.80 0.55 12.40
C PRO A 166 -13.51 -0.26 12.20
N ALA A 167 -12.36 0.39 12.37
CA ALA A 167 -11.09 -0.28 12.57
C ALA A 167 -11.03 -0.92 13.98
N ASP A 168 -10.12 -1.88 14.17
CA ASP A 168 -9.81 -2.40 15.51
C ASP A 168 -9.27 -1.28 16.41
N ALA A 169 -9.32 -1.50 17.71
CA ALA A 169 -8.78 -0.56 18.69
C ALA A 169 -7.31 -0.22 18.37
N ASP A 170 -6.94 1.04 18.62
CA ASP A 170 -5.59 1.59 18.47
C ASP A 170 -5.02 1.62 17.05
N VAL A 171 -5.73 1.11 16.03
CA VAL A 171 -5.30 1.20 14.62
C VAL A 171 -5.22 2.66 14.18
N LEU A 172 -6.26 3.42 14.46
CA LEU A 172 -6.32 4.86 14.16
C LEU A 172 -5.71 5.68 15.29
N LEU A 173 -5.31 6.89 14.96
CA LEU A 173 -4.80 7.85 15.94
C LEU A 173 -5.95 8.58 16.64
N ASN A 174 -5.79 8.82 17.93
CA ASN A 174 -6.65 9.73 18.68
C ASN A 174 -6.23 11.20 18.45
N ASP A 175 -7.02 12.15 18.93
CA ASP A 175 -6.77 13.59 18.73
C ASP A 175 -5.41 14.06 19.25
N SER A 176 -4.95 13.52 20.38
CA SER A 176 -3.64 13.85 20.95
C SER A 176 -2.50 13.35 20.05
N GLU A 177 -2.66 12.20 19.42
CA GLU A 177 -1.68 11.63 18.49
C GLU A 177 -1.70 12.36 17.13
N LEU A 178 -2.89 12.73 16.62
CA LEU A 178 -3.04 13.52 15.40
C LEU A 178 -2.32 14.88 15.47
N ASN A 179 -2.24 15.47 16.66
CA ASN A 179 -1.46 16.68 16.88
C ASN A 179 0.06 16.46 16.88
N LYS A 180 0.54 15.22 16.95
CA LYS A 180 1.97 14.87 17.07
C LYS A 180 2.55 14.29 15.80
N PHE A 181 1.72 13.62 14.99
CA PHE A 181 2.15 12.87 13.81
C PHE A 181 1.45 13.39 12.56
N PRO A 182 2.10 13.38 11.38
CA PRO A 182 1.54 13.86 10.13
C PRO A 182 0.56 12.83 9.52
N VAL A 183 -0.55 12.60 10.23
CA VAL A 183 -1.58 11.63 9.85
C VAL A 183 -2.89 12.35 9.58
N THR A 184 -3.51 12.05 8.44
CA THR A 184 -4.85 12.52 8.08
C THR A 184 -5.79 11.33 7.97
N GLN A 185 -6.91 11.37 8.69
CA GLN A 185 -7.94 10.34 8.72
C GLN A 185 -9.24 10.91 8.16
N ILE A 186 -9.74 10.34 7.07
CA ILE A 186 -10.95 10.84 6.39
C ILE A 186 -11.96 9.71 6.26
N MET A 187 -13.14 9.86 6.85
CA MET A 187 -14.28 9.01 6.59
C MET A 187 -14.93 9.40 5.26
N ILE A 188 -15.18 8.43 4.40
CA ILE A 188 -15.97 8.61 3.18
C ILE A 188 -17.37 8.10 3.47
N GLU A 189 -18.30 9.01 3.70
CA GLU A 189 -19.69 8.69 3.97
C GLU A 189 -20.31 7.81 2.87
N LYS A 190 -21.12 6.83 3.28
CA LYS A 190 -21.81 5.87 2.40
C LYS A 190 -20.89 4.94 1.60
N SER A 191 -19.58 4.95 1.88
CA SER A 191 -18.64 4.01 1.27
C SER A 191 -18.60 2.70 2.04
N ARG A 192 -18.29 1.61 1.34
CA ARG A 192 -18.09 0.29 1.93
C ARG A 192 -16.67 -0.18 1.69
N HIS A 193 -16.15 -0.93 2.63
CA HIS A 193 -14.86 -1.59 2.51
C HIS A 193 -14.63 -2.29 1.17
N ASN A 194 -15.59 -3.15 0.81
CA ASN A 194 -15.49 -3.98 -0.39
C ASN A 194 -15.69 -3.23 -1.71
N ASP A 195 -16.02 -1.94 -1.66
CA ASP A 195 -16.23 -1.10 -2.83
C ASP A 195 -14.98 -0.23 -3.17
N MET A 196 -13.91 -0.30 -2.34
CA MET A 196 -12.73 0.57 -2.48
C MET A 196 -11.68 0.01 -3.46
N TYR A 197 -12.11 -0.33 -4.66
CA TYR A 197 -11.28 -0.81 -5.78
C TYR A 197 -11.93 -0.43 -7.12
N ASP A 198 -11.32 -0.74 -8.27
CA ASP A 198 -11.83 -0.36 -9.61
C ASP A 198 -13.26 -0.83 -9.89
N GLY A 199 -13.68 -1.96 -9.30
CA GLY A 199 -15.05 -2.48 -9.43
C GLY A 199 -16.08 -1.80 -8.52
N GLY A 200 -15.68 -0.83 -7.73
CA GLY A 200 -16.60 -0.08 -6.86
C GLY A 200 -17.45 0.95 -7.61
N PRO A 201 -18.40 1.60 -6.92
CA PRO A 201 -19.22 2.65 -7.51
C PRO A 201 -18.37 3.79 -8.06
N LYS A 202 -18.69 4.27 -9.25
CA LYS A 202 -17.91 5.33 -9.94
C LYS A 202 -17.65 6.55 -9.06
N TRP A 203 -18.64 7.02 -8.31
CA TRP A 203 -18.50 8.19 -7.43
C TRP A 203 -17.40 7.99 -6.37
N LEU A 204 -17.26 6.75 -5.85
CA LEU A 204 -16.27 6.41 -4.85
C LEU A 204 -14.87 6.31 -5.47
N VAL A 205 -14.76 5.65 -6.62
CA VAL A 205 -13.50 5.58 -7.40
C VAL A 205 -13.02 6.99 -7.76
N ASP A 206 -13.90 7.86 -8.28
CA ASP A 206 -13.60 9.27 -8.60
C ASP A 206 -13.14 10.05 -7.34
N ARG A 207 -13.71 9.75 -6.17
CA ARG A 207 -13.35 10.39 -4.90
C ARG A 207 -11.97 9.97 -4.40
N MET A 208 -11.63 8.68 -4.54
CA MET A 208 -10.34 8.12 -4.12
C MET A 208 -9.19 8.48 -5.09
N SER A 209 -9.49 8.89 -6.32
CA SER A 209 -8.50 9.25 -7.36
C SER A 209 -7.97 10.68 -7.24
N LYS A 210 -8.60 11.52 -6.42
CA LYS A 210 -8.27 12.96 -6.25
C LYS A 210 -7.22 13.19 -5.20
#